data_36b8d5107844d7de5a5f49265c7c0588
#
_entry.id   36b8d5107844d7de5a5f49265c7c0588
#
_cell.length_a   1.000
_cell.length_b   1.000
_cell.length_c   1.000
_cell.angle_alpha   90.00
_cell.angle_beta   90.00
_cell.angle_gamma   90.00
#
_symmetry.space_group_name_H-M   'P 1'
#
loop_
_entity.id
_entity.type
_entity.pdbx_description
1 polymer ?
#
loop_
_entity_poly.entity_id
_entity_poly.type
_entity_poly.pdbx_seq_one_letter_code
_entity_poly.pdbx_strand_id
1 'polypeptide(L)'
;MSAAAGANLLIAGPAYASDRPQQPRPAIQSLTELQANLGTSDQVAVLRALQLALNQIGDGGTYVWKKSDTKLKGMIRPTAAFRNANGQVCRHVIYALALGAYRKQIEFIACREAGGRWRL
;
A
#
# COMPACT_ATOMS: atom_id res chain seq x y z
N MET A 1 -21.41 40.86 -1.86
CA MET A 1 -21.19 40.50 -1.62
C MET A 1 -20.95 39.66 -1.68
N SER A 2 -20.82 39.89 -1.72
CA SER A 2 -20.58 39.11 -1.56
C SER A 2 -20.14 38.21 -1.64
N ALA A 3 -20.13 38.44 -1.72
CA ALA A 3 -19.77 37.61 -1.61
C ALA A 3 -19.26 36.77 -1.69
N ALA A 4 -19.28 36.98 -1.78
CA ALA A 4 -18.82 36.24 -1.65
C ALA A 4 -18.36 35.42 -1.70
N ALA A 5 -18.39 35.69 -1.83
CA ALA A 5 -17.92 34.95 -1.63
C ALA A 5 -17.43 34.09 -1.65
N GLY A 6 -17.45 34.30 -1.90
CA GLY A 6 -16.99 33.50 -1.61
C GLY A 6 -16.47 32.62 -1.71
N ALA A 7 -16.51 32.91 -1.86
CA ALA A 7 -16.01 32.14 -1.70
C ALA A 7 -15.51 31.22 -1.75
N ASN A 8 -15.64 31.45 -1.95
CA ASN A 8 -15.18 30.63 -1.73
C ASN A 8 -14.64 29.71 -1.74
N LEU A 9 -14.73 29.90 -2.01
CA LEU A 9 -14.38 29.19 -1.83
C LEU A 9 -13.76 28.40 -1.89
N LEU A 10 -13.79 28.53 -2.08
CA LEU A 10 -13.34 27.90 -1.90
C LEU A 10 -12.73 27.19 -1.87
N ILE A 11 -12.80 27.29 -2.00
CA ILE A 11 -12.37 26.74 -1.72
C ILE A 11 -11.82 26.12 -1.65
N ALA A 12 -11.92 26.22 -1.86
CA ALA A 12 -11.53 25.73 -1.59
C ALA A 12 -11.12 25.05 -1.54
N GLY A 13 -11.26 25.15 -1.99
CA GLY A 13 -10.95 24.63 -1.65
C GLY A 13 -10.53 23.82 -1.75
N PRO A 14 -10.73 23.86 -1.88
CA PRO A 14 -10.44 23.09 -1.80
C PRO A 14 -9.94 22.30 -1.89
N ALA A 15 -10.06 22.42 -2.23
CA ALA A 15 -9.81 21.97 -2.06
C ALA A 15 -9.33 21.31 -2.13
N TYR A 16 -9.48 21.30 -2.52
CA TYR A 16 -9.26 20.87 -2.45
C TYR A 16 -8.76 20.15 -2.51
N ALA A 17 -8.80 20.18 -2.71
CA ALA A 17 -8.54 19.65 -2.69
C ALA A 17 -8.12 18.98 -2.98
N SER A 18 -8.21 19.11 -3.30
CA SER A 18 -7.97 18.62 -3.41
C SER A 18 -7.53 18.13 -3.68
N ASP A 19 -7.67 18.18 -3.89
CA ASP A 19 -7.36 17.71 -4.01
C ASP A 19 -6.94 17.23 -4.36
N ARG A 20 -7.01 17.21 -4.64
CA ARG A 20 -6.73 16.64 -4.84
C ARG A 20 -6.49 16.04 -5.32
N PRO A 21 -6.65 16.21 -5.48
CA PRO A 21 -6.49 15.31 -5.77
C PRO A 21 -6.26 14.70 -6.18
N GLN A 22 -6.47 14.75 -6.37
CA GLN A 22 -6.33 14.15 -6.33
C GLN A 22 -6.01 13.38 -6.75
N GLN A 23 -5.94 13.46 -7.03
CA GLN A 23 -5.64 12.70 -6.99
C GLN A 23 -5.72 11.88 -6.94
N PRO A 24 -5.92 11.79 -7.34
CA PRO A 24 -6.09 10.95 -6.88
C PRO A 24 -5.47 10.22 -6.58
N ARG A 25 -5.35 10.39 -6.08
CA ARG A 25 -4.59 9.54 -5.85
C ARG A 25 -5.12 8.22 -5.73
N PRO A 26 -4.92 7.46 -6.39
CA PRO A 26 -5.32 6.13 -6.18
C PRO A 26 -4.34 5.55 -5.23
N ALA A 27 -4.45 6.05 -4.07
CA ALA A 27 -3.55 5.67 -3.06
C ALA A 27 -3.59 4.18 -2.79
N ILE A 28 -4.77 3.58 -2.89
CA ILE A 28 -4.90 2.15 -2.66
C ILE A 28 -4.96 1.44 -4.00
N GLN A 29 -3.96 0.63 -4.28
CA GLN A 29 -3.90 -0.18 -5.48
C GLN A 29 -3.91 -1.65 -5.08
N SER A 30 -4.27 -2.51 -6.00
CA SER A 30 -4.31 -3.94 -5.70
C SER A 30 -2.92 -4.56 -5.82
N LEU A 31 -2.69 -5.60 -5.04
CA LEU A 31 -1.48 -6.39 -5.16
C LEU A 31 -1.40 -7.06 -6.53
N THR A 32 -2.55 -7.34 -7.14
CA THR A 32 -2.60 -7.87 -8.49
C THR A 32 -1.92 -6.95 -9.49
N GLU A 33 -2.13 -5.64 -9.36
CA GLU A 33 -1.43 -4.68 -10.21
C GLU A 33 0.07 -4.72 -10.01
N LEU A 34 0.50 -4.85 -8.76
CA LEU A 34 1.92 -4.93 -8.46
C LEU A 34 2.57 -6.13 -9.13
N GLN A 35 1.86 -7.25 -9.20
CA GLN A 35 2.36 -8.50 -9.72
C GLN A 35 2.18 -8.67 -11.21
N ALA A 36 1.56 -7.71 -11.91
CA ALA A 36 1.10 -7.90 -13.28
C ALA A 36 2.20 -8.29 -14.26
N ASN A 37 3.44 -7.85 -14.02
CA ASN A 37 4.56 -8.14 -14.91
C ASN A 37 5.49 -9.21 -14.37
N LEU A 38 5.05 -10.00 -13.39
CA LEU A 38 5.89 -11.00 -12.75
C LEU A 38 5.48 -12.41 -13.15
N GLY A 39 6.46 -13.30 -13.27
CA GLY A 39 6.20 -14.73 -13.44
C GLY A 39 5.64 -15.34 -12.16
N THR A 40 5.14 -16.56 -12.25
CA THR A 40 4.46 -17.23 -11.14
C THR A 40 5.35 -17.37 -9.91
N SER A 41 6.60 -17.80 -10.09
CA SER A 41 7.48 -17.99 -8.94
C SER A 41 7.82 -16.68 -8.26
N ASP A 42 7.92 -15.59 -9.00
CA ASP A 42 8.13 -14.27 -8.44
C ASP A 42 6.89 -13.79 -7.68
N GLN A 43 5.70 -14.08 -8.20
CA GLN A 43 4.45 -13.75 -7.51
C GLN A 43 4.35 -14.46 -6.15
N VAL A 44 4.75 -15.72 -6.10
CA VAL A 44 4.77 -16.47 -4.84
C VAL A 44 5.75 -15.83 -3.85
N ALA A 45 6.91 -15.42 -4.33
CA ALA A 45 7.91 -14.76 -3.47
C ALA A 45 7.37 -13.45 -2.90
N VAL A 46 6.67 -12.66 -3.72
CA VAL A 46 6.06 -11.40 -3.28
C VAL A 46 5.07 -11.64 -2.14
N LEU A 47 4.19 -12.64 -2.29
CA LEU A 47 3.18 -12.93 -1.28
C LEU A 47 3.79 -13.49 0.00
N ARG A 48 4.78 -14.37 -0.13
CA ARG A 48 5.46 -14.93 1.04
C ARG A 48 6.18 -13.86 1.85
N ALA A 49 6.86 -12.96 1.16
CA ALA A 49 7.56 -11.87 1.84
C ALA A 49 6.58 -10.96 2.58
N LEU A 50 5.41 -10.72 2.01
CA LEU A 50 4.39 -9.91 2.67
C LEU A 50 3.93 -10.54 3.98
N GLN A 51 3.62 -11.84 3.97
CA GLN A 51 3.18 -12.52 5.20
C GLN A 51 4.27 -12.44 6.27
N LEU A 52 5.52 -12.67 5.90
CA LEU A 52 6.63 -12.59 6.84
C LEU A 52 6.78 -11.19 7.40
N ALA A 53 6.75 -10.18 6.55
CA ALA A 53 6.92 -8.80 6.98
C ALA A 53 5.82 -8.38 7.96
N LEU A 54 4.58 -8.68 7.63
CA LEU A 54 3.46 -8.26 8.47
C LEU A 54 3.45 -8.97 9.82
N ASN A 55 4.03 -10.15 9.91
CA ASN A 55 4.14 -10.87 11.18
C ASN A 55 5.35 -10.47 12.01
N GLN A 56 6.36 -9.85 11.42
CA GLN A 56 7.63 -9.61 12.09
C GLN A 56 8.01 -8.15 12.24
N ILE A 57 7.49 -7.28 11.39
CA ILE A 57 7.92 -5.88 11.36
C ILE A 57 6.85 -4.99 12.00
N GLY A 58 7.27 -4.16 12.95
CA GLY A 58 6.39 -3.17 13.55
C GLY A 58 6.14 -1.98 12.63
N ASP A 59 5.15 -1.16 12.99
CA ASP A 59 4.81 0.02 12.21
C ASP A 59 5.99 0.96 12.10
N GLY A 60 6.24 1.44 10.89
CA GLY A 60 7.38 2.31 10.60
C GLY A 60 8.65 1.57 10.28
N GLY A 61 8.72 0.28 10.57
CA GLY A 61 9.88 -0.54 10.21
C GLY A 61 9.87 -0.87 8.73
N THR A 62 10.97 -1.41 8.25
CA THR A 62 11.10 -1.76 6.83
C THR A 62 11.66 -3.16 6.70
N TYR A 63 11.02 -3.96 5.87
CA TYR A 63 11.46 -5.30 5.54
C TYR A 63 11.96 -5.29 4.09
N VAL A 64 13.23 -5.60 3.89
CA VAL A 64 13.84 -5.64 2.57
C VAL A 64 14.17 -7.08 2.23
N TRP A 65 13.83 -7.50 1.03
CA TRP A 65 14.10 -8.87 0.60
C TRP A 65 14.51 -8.88 -0.87
N LYS A 66 15.17 -9.95 -1.27
CA LYS A 66 15.44 -10.16 -2.68
C LYS A 66 15.46 -11.65 -2.98
N LYS A 67 15.13 -11.97 -4.23
CA LYS A 67 15.11 -13.34 -4.71
C LYS A 67 16.44 -13.63 -5.40
N SER A 68 17.07 -14.72 -5.04
CA SER A 68 18.45 -14.97 -5.47
C SER A 68 18.58 -15.37 -6.94
N ASP A 69 17.55 -15.98 -7.51
CA ASP A 69 17.60 -16.48 -8.89
C ASP A 69 17.07 -15.51 -9.93
N THR A 70 16.61 -14.33 -9.50
CA THR A 70 16.18 -13.27 -10.39
C THR A 70 16.67 -11.94 -9.83
N LYS A 71 16.39 -10.86 -10.57
CA LYS A 71 16.75 -9.52 -10.08
C LYS A 71 15.61 -8.88 -9.29
N LEU A 72 14.70 -9.69 -8.80
CA LEU A 72 13.55 -9.19 -8.05
C LEU A 72 13.96 -8.79 -6.64
N LYS A 73 13.58 -7.58 -6.25
CA LYS A 73 13.77 -7.06 -4.90
C LYS A 73 12.47 -6.46 -4.41
N GLY A 74 12.27 -6.48 -3.11
CA GLY A 74 11.09 -5.88 -2.52
C GLY A 74 11.41 -5.16 -1.23
N MET A 75 10.59 -4.15 -0.93
CA MET A 75 10.63 -3.44 0.33
C MET A 75 9.20 -3.30 0.84
N ILE A 76 8.97 -3.67 2.08
CA ILE A 76 7.64 -3.65 2.68
C ILE A 76 7.71 -2.82 3.95
N ARG A 77 6.83 -1.83 4.05
CA ARG A 77 6.76 -0.97 5.23
C ARG A 77 5.33 -0.87 5.71
N PRO A 78 5.00 -1.51 6.85
CA PRO A 78 3.74 -1.24 7.52
C PRO A 78 3.82 0.14 8.15
N THR A 79 2.79 0.96 7.96
CA THR A 79 2.84 2.36 8.41
C THR A 79 1.91 2.65 9.57
N ALA A 80 0.81 1.91 9.70
CA ALA A 80 -0.15 2.12 10.77
C ALA A 80 -1.00 0.87 10.95
N ALA A 81 -1.46 0.65 12.17
CA ALA A 81 -2.34 -0.46 12.49
C ALA A 81 -3.66 0.10 13.04
N PHE A 82 -4.74 -0.61 12.76
CA PHE A 82 -6.07 -0.22 13.24
C PHE A 82 -6.95 -1.46 13.31
N ARG A 83 -8.13 -1.33 13.93
CA ARG A 83 -9.13 -2.39 13.91
C ARG A 83 -10.27 -1.98 12.99
N ASN A 84 -10.73 -2.92 12.18
CA ASN A 84 -11.88 -2.65 11.31
C ASN A 84 -13.19 -2.92 12.07
N ALA A 85 -14.31 -2.75 11.37
CA ALA A 85 -15.63 -2.94 11.96
C ALA A 85 -15.86 -4.35 12.49
N ASN A 86 -15.15 -5.34 11.96
CA ASN A 86 -15.26 -6.73 12.39
C ASN A 86 -14.30 -7.08 13.52
N GLY A 87 -13.57 -6.10 14.04
CA GLY A 87 -12.62 -6.33 15.12
C GLY A 87 -11.29 -6.92 14.68
N GLN A 88 -11.06 -7.08 13.40
CA GLN A 88 -9.79 -7.59 12.89
C GLN A 88 -8.71 -6.52 12.97
N VAL A 89 -7.49 -6.95 13.25
CA VAL A 89 -6.33 -6.07 13.17
C VAL A 89 -5.97 -5.90 11.70
N CYS A 90 -5.90 -4.66 11.26
CA CYS A 90 -5.53 -4.33 9.89
C CYS A 90 -4.33 -3.41 9.91
N ARG A 91 -3.56 -3.42 8.82
CA ARG A 91 -2.37 -2.59 8.70
C ARG A 91 -2.34 -1.92 7.34
N HIS A 92 -1.98 -0.65 7.33
CA HIS A 92 -1.60 0.03 6.10
C HIS A 92 -0.20 -0.40 5.72
N VAL A 93 0.01 -0.69 4.45
CA VAL A 93 1.26 -1.26 3.96
C VAL A 93 1.69 -0.54 2.69
N ILE A 94 2.95 -0.18 2.64
CA ILE A 94 3.59 0.27 1.41
C ILE A 94 4.45 -0.89 0.91
N TYR A 95 4.27 -1.28 -0.34
CA TYR A 95 5.04 -2.35 -0.95
C TYR A 95 5.70 -1.84 -2.23
N ALA A 96 7.01 -1.87 -2.28
CA ALA A 96 7.77 -1.47 -3.45
C ALA A 96 8.48 -2.68 -4.03
N LEU A 97 8.42 -2.82 -5.34
CA LEU A 97 9.11 -3.87 -6.07
C LEU A 97 10.04 -3.28 -7.12
N ALA A 98 11.13 -3.95 -7.35
CA ALA A 98 12.04 -3.65 -8.46
C ALA A 98 12.44 -4.96 -9.12
N LEU A 99 12.37 -4.99 -10.46
CA LEU A 99 12.81 -6.12 -11.26
C LEU A 99 13.56 -5.55 -12.46
N GLY A 100 14.87 -5.50 -12.35
CA GLY A 100 15.67 -4.81 -13.35
C GLY A 100 15.29 -3.33 -13.42
N ALA A 101 14.88 -2.87 -14.58
CA ALA A 101 14.43 -1.47 -14.78
C ALA A 101 12.97 -1.25 -14.37
N TYR A 102 12.21 -2.32 -14.17
CA TYR A 102 10.81 -2.21 -13.76
C TYR A 102 10.74 -1.86 -12.28
N ARG A 103 9.96 -0.84 -11.96
CA ARG A 103 9.73 -0.44 -10.56
C ARG A 103 8.27 -0.13 -10.37
N LYS A 104 7.74 -0.57 -9.23
CA LYS A 104 6.34 -0.34 -8.89
C LYS A 104 6.21 -0.20 -7.40
N GLN A 105 5.37 0.72 -6.96
CA GLN A 105 5.04 0.89 -5.53
C GLN A 105 3.53 1.02 -5.40
N ILE A 106 2.99 0.33 -4.41
CA ILE A 106 1.56 0.42 -4.09
C ILE A 106 1.38 0.61 -2.59
N GLU A 107 0.20 1.10 -2.24
CA GLU A 107 -0.27 1.15 -0.86
C GLU A 107 -1.58 0.38 -0.78
N PHE A 108 -1.74 -0.39 0.27
CA PHE A 108 -2.96 -1.16 0.46
C PHE A 108 -3.16 -1.47 1.94
N ILE A 109 -4.31 -2.08 2.24
CA ILE A 109 -4.65 -2.51 3.59
C ILE A 109 -4.67 -4.03 3.62
N ALA A 110 -4.01 -4.61 4.61
CA ALA A 110 -4.05 -6.03 4.88
C ALA A 110 -4.67 -6.25 6.24
N CYS A 111 -5.58 -7.22 6.37
CA CYS A 111 -6.24 -7.53 7.63
C CYS A 111 -5.96 -8.96 8.03
N ARG A 112 -5.77 -9.17 9.34
CA ARG A 112 -5.39 -10.47 9.88
C ARG A 112 -6.61 -11.33 10.11
N GLU A 113 -6.58 -12.53 9.58
CA GLU A 113 -7.63 -13.52 9.80
C GLU A 113 -7.38 -14.29 11.09
N ALA A 114 -8.38 -15.03 11.54
CA ALA A 114 -8.32 -15.77 12.80
C ALA A 114 -7.12 -16.71 12.87
N GLY A 115 -6.70 -17.27 11.75
CA GLY A 115 -5.56 -18.16 11.70
C GLY A 115 -4.20 -17.47 11.68
N GLY A 116 -4.19 -16.15 11.71
CA GLY A 116 -2.94 -15.37 11.69
C GLY A 116 -2.46 -14.99 10.31
N ARG A 117 -3.15 -15.42 9.27
CA ARG A 117 -2.81 -15.09 7.90
C ARG A 117 -3.34 -13.70 7.55
N TRP A 118 -2.56 -12.94 6.82
CA TRP A 118 -2.98 -11.62 6.36
C TRP A 118 -3.70 -11.72 5.02
N ARG A 119 -4.83 -11.08 4.95
CA ARG A 119 -5.67 -11.05 3.77
C ARG A 119 -5.72 -9.64 3.22
N LEU A 120 -5.64 -9.54 1.91
CA LEU A 120 -5.58 -8.25 1.22
C LEU A 120 -6.94 -7.80 0.74
#